data_820f16ab8b907421864d14a138fbcc47
#
_entry.id   820f16ab8b907421864d14a138fbcc47
#
_cell.length_a   1.000
_cell.length_b   1.000
_cell.length_c   1.000
_cell.angle_alpha   90.00
_cell.angle_beta   90.00
_cell.angle_gamma   90.00
#
_symmetry.space_group_name_H-M   'P 1'
#
loop_
_entity.id
_entity.type
_entity.pdbx_description
1 polymer ?
#
loop_
_entity_poly.entity_id
_entity_poly.type
_entity_poly.pdbx_seq_one_letter_code
_entity_poly.pdbx_strand_id
1 'polypeptide(L)'
;MENTSKLKTQLNKIRAPHPCRNLLLDIGASFLILVFGTALGILSKYLDGMDFDHFGFLLSIAARLDLGNVLTEMAIWLVMAIAIAALSRSPLKAAINVFLFFGGMCISYHICSVILKGFDPGSYMLIWYGITLVSPLLGIICWYARGSSPVSIILDIPILTILSCYCFSVGWFYFYFRSALYTILFL
;
A
#
# COMPACT_ATOMS: atom_id res chain seq x y z
N MET A 1 -34.16 -6.46 -5.98
CA MET A 1 -33.96 -5.57 -4.82
C MET A 1 -33.75 -6.34 -3.51
N GLU A 2 -34.47 -7.43 -3.25
CA GLU A 2 -34.37 -8.21 -2.01
C GLU A 2 -32.98 -8.88 -1.81
N ASN A 3 -32.33 -9.35 -2.88
CA ASN A 3 -31.03 -10.01 -2.81
C ASN A 3 -29.89 -9.06 -2.41
N THR A 4 -29.94 -7.81 -2.88
CA THR A 4 -28.95 -6.77 -2.49
C THR A 4 -29.09 -6.34 -1.04
N SER A 5 -30.31 -6.33 -0.50
CA SER A 5 -30.55 -6.04 0.92
C SER A 5 -30.00 -7.15 1.82
N LYS A 6 -30.23 -8.42 1.47
CA LYS A 6 -29.69 -9.58 2.20
C LYS A 6 -28.17 -9.60 2.20
N LEU A 7 -27.54 -9.35 1.04
CA LEU A 7 -26.08 -9.27 0.91
C LEU A 7 -25.49 -8.15 1.79
N LYS A 8 -26.09 -6.96 1.75
CA LYS A 8 -25.65 -5.83 2.57
C LYS A 8 -25.74 -6.12 4.07
N THR A 9 -26.80 -6.82 4.50
CA THR A 9 -26.97 -7.23 5.90
C THR A 9 -25.90 -8.25 6.31
N GLN A 10 -25.54 -9.19 5.44
CA GLN A 10 -24.48 -10.16 5.69
C GLN A 10 -23.11 -9.48 5.79
N LEU A 11 -22.79 -8.58 4.87
CA LEU A 11 -21.53 -7.82 4.88
C LEU A 11 -21.39 -6.93 6.12
N ASN A 12 -22.49 -6.31 6.58
CA ASN A 12 -22.49 -5.50 7.79
C ASN A 12 -22.28 -6.33 9.08
N LYS A 13 -22.55 -7.65 9.03
CA LYS A 13 -22.21 -8.57 10.14
C LYS A 13 -20.71 -8.82 10.24
N ILE A 14 -19.98 -8.73 9.14
CA ILE A 14 -18.52 -8.88 9.12
C ILE A 14 -17.90 -7.61 9.71
N ARG A 15 -18.20 -6.47 9.10
CA ARG A 15 -17.82 -5.14 9.57
C ARG A 15 -18.85 -4.12 9.11
N ALA A 16 -19.35 -3.30 10.03
CA ALA A 16 -20.27 -2.21 9.70
C ALA A 16 -19.49 -0.96 9.31
N PRO A 17 -19.90 -0.26 8.22
CA PRO A 17 -19.29 1.01 7.85
C PRO A 17 -19.64 2.09 8.87
N HIS A 18 -18.67 2.95 9.17
CA HIS A 18 -18.91 4.12 10.01
C HIS A 18 -19.66 5.22 9.20
N PRO A 19 -20.66 5.88 9.80
CA PRO A 19 -21.40 6.94 9.12
C PRO A 19 -20.48 8.10 8.75
N CYS A 20 -20.70 8.68 7.56
CA CYS A 20 -20.02 9.89 7.13
C CYS A 20 -20.46 11.06 8.03
N ARG A 21 -19.54 11.60 8.83
CA ARG A 21 -19.83 12.74 9.71
C ARG A 21 -19.78 14.08 8.97
N ASN A 22 -18.88 14.21 7.99
CA ASN A 22 -18.69 15.40 7.16
C ASN A 22 -18.11 14.99 5.79
N LEU A 23 -18.86 15.26 4.71
CA LEU A 23 -18.44 14.95 3.35
C LEU A 23 -17.12 15.64 2.96
N LEU A 24 -16.95 16.91 3.35
CA LEU A 24 -15.75 17.69 3.06
C LEU A 24 -14.51 17.09 3.71
N LEU A 25 -14.62 16.61 4.95
CA LEU A 25 -13.50 15.94 5.63
C LEU A 25 -13.15 14.60 4.97
N ASP A 26 -14.15 13.87 4.49
CA ASP A 26 -13.92 12.60 3.79
C ASP A 26 -13.29 12.80 2.41
N ILE A 27 -13.65 13.86 1.69
CA ILE A 27 -13.00 14.25 0.43
C ILE A 27 -11.59 14.73 0.71
N GLY A 28 -11.40 15.59 1.72
CA GLY A 28 -10.09 16.08 2.15
C GLY A 28 -9.13 14.95 2.52
N ALA A 29 -9.61 13.94 3.27
CA ALA A 29 -8.81 12.76 3.61
C ALA A 29 -8.38 11.97 2.36
N SER A 30 -9.29 11.75 1.41
CA SER A 30 -8.96 11.08 0.13
C SER A 30 -7.97 11.88 -0.70
N PHE A 31 -8.09 13.21 -0.71
CA PHE A 31 -7.13 14.10 -1.37
C PHE A 31 -5.75 14.04 -0.71
N LEU A 32 -5.68 14.04 0.62
CA LEU A 32 -4.41 13.88 1.35
C LEU A 32 -3.72 12.53 1.04
N ILE A 33 -4.50 11.46 0.89
CA ILE A 33 -3.97 10.15 0.49
C ILE A 33 -3.39 10.19 -0.92
N LEU A 34 -4.04 10.86 -1.85
CA LEU A 34 -3.52 11.08 -3.21
C LEU A 34 -2.20 11.86 -3.16
N VAL A 35 -2.16 12.98 -2.43
CA VAL A 35 -0.94 13.80 -2.26
C VAL A 35 0.18 12.98 -1.62
N PHE A 36 -0.14 12.19 -0.60
CA PHE A 36 0.81 11.31 0.06
C PHE A 36 1.39 10.26 -0.90
N GLY A 37 0.55 9.57 -1.69
CA GLY A 37 1.01 8.63 -2.72
C GLY A 37 1.90 9.31 -3.76
N THR A 38 1.50 10.51 -4.23
CA THR A 38 2.28 11.32 -5.17
C THR A 38 3.66 11.68 -4.61
N ALA A 39 3.71 12.17 -3.37
CA ALA A 39 4.96 12.53 -2.71
C ALA A 39 5.91 11.33 -2.55
N LEU A 40 5.36 10.17 -2.18
CA LEU A 40 6.14 8.94 -2.07
C LEU A 40 6.64 8.43 -3.42
N GLY A 41 5.85 8.54 -4.50
CA GLY A 41 6.30 8.19 -5.84
C GLY A 41 7.46 9.06 -6.34
N ILE A 42 7.41 10.38 -6.07
CA ILE A 42 8.51 11.30 -6.34
C ILE A 42 9.75 10.91 -5.51
N LEU A 43 9.56 10.70 -4.21
CA LEU A 43 10.63 10.34 -3.29
C LEU A 43 11.29 9.01 -3.70
N SER A 44 10.49 8.00 -4.02
CA SER A 44 10.99 6.70 -4.49
C SER A 44 11.89 6.87 -5.72
N LYS A 45 11.44 7.67 -6.71
CA LYS A 45 12.26 7.92 -7.91
C LYS A 45 13.49 8.75 -7.63
N TYR A 46 13.43 9.68 -6.70
CA TYR A 46 14.58 10.48 -6.31
C TYR A 46 15.66 9.63 -5.63
N LEU A 47 15.25 8.73 -4.73
CA LEU A 47 16.15 7.80 -4.04
C LEU A 47 16.69 6.70 -4.96
N ASP A 48 15.94 6.31 -5.99
CA ASP A 48 16.33 5.32 -7.00
C ASP A 48 17.41 5.85 -7.94
N GLY A 49 18.61 6.04 -7.43
CA GLY A 49 19.75 6.51 -8.22
C GLY A 49 20.59 7.58 -7.52
N MET A 50 20.44 7.73 -6.21
CA MET A 50 21.39 8.47 -5.40
C MET A 50 22.50 7.56 -4.90
N ASP A 51 23.75 7.91 -5.22
CA ASP A 51 24.91 7.38 -4.51
C ASP A 51 24.97 8.06 -3.14
N PHE A 52 24.68 7.30 -2.09
CA PHE A 52 24.59 7.81 -0.70
C PHE A 52 25.94 8.13 -0.05
N ASP A 53 27.07 7.89 -0.73
CA ASP A 53 28.42 7.99 -0.14
C ASP A 53 28.88 9.41 0.20
N HIS A 54 28.18 10.46 -0.23
CA HIS A 54 28.62 11.85 -0.09
C HIS A 54 27.66 12.78 0.65
N PHE A 55 26.60 12.30 1.29
CA PHE A 55 25.59 13.18 1.89
C PHE A 55 25.48 13.01 3.43
N GLY A 56 25.09 14.13 4.11
CA GLY A 56 25.11 14.29 5.56
C GLY A 56 24.22 13.34 6.37
N PHE A 57 24.23 13.51 7.70
CA PHE A 57 23.68 12.61 8.72
C PHE A 57 22.28 12.00 8.44
N LEU A 58 21.34 12.77 7.92
CA LEU A 58 19.98 12.27 7.62
C LEU A 58 19.96 11.27 6.45
N LEU A 59 20.79 11.49 5.43
CA LEU A 59 20.93 10.56 4.32
C LEU A 59 21.77 9.33 4.69
N SER A 60 22.67 9.43 5.64
CA SER A 60 23.39 8.26 6.17
C SER A 60 22.45 7.32 6.93
N ILE A 61 21.39 7.82 7.57
CA ILE A 61 20.33 7.01 8.16
C ILE A 61 19.51 6.34 7.05
N ALA A 62 19.15 7.06 6.00
CA ALA A 62 18.43 6.51 4.85
C ALA A 62 19.22 5.39 4.14
N ALA A 63 20.54 5.57 4.00
CA ALA A 63 21.45 4.56 3.48
C ALA A 63 21.55 3.32 4.41
N ARG A 64 21.65 3.53 5.73
CA ARG A 64 21.69 2.44 6.71
C ARG A 64 20.39 1.64 6.76
N LEU A 65 19.25 2.28 6.51
CA LEU A 65 17.93 1.65 6.44
C LEU A 65 17.65 1.06 5.04
N ASP A 66 18.58 1.24 4.10
CA ASP A 66 18.45 0.74 2.72
C ASP A 66 17.14 1.20 2.04
N LEU A 67 16.73 2.45 2.35
CA LEU A 67 15.42 2.98 1.92
C LEU A 67 15.26 2.99 0.39
N GLY A 68 16.35 3.13 -0.36
CA GLY A 68 16.33 3.03 -1.83
C GLY A 68 15.80 1.67 -2.28
N ASN A 69 16.38 0.59 -1.79
CA ASN A 69 15.94 -0.77 -2.12
C ASN A 69 14.57 -1.10 -1.54
N VAL A 70 14.29 -0.67 -0.30
CA VAL A 70 12.99 -0.93 0.33
C VAL A 70 11.83 -0.26 -0.40
N LEU A 71 12.01 0.98 -0.89
CA LEU A 71 10.98 1.67 -1.67
C LEU A 71 10.85 1.12 -3.11
N THR A 72 11.81 0.38 -3.60
CA THR A 72 11.68 -0.37 -4.88
C THR A 72 10.96 -1.69 -4.70
N GLU A 73 10.89 -2.22 -3.47
CA GLU A 73 10.20 -3.46 -3.18
C GLU A 73 8.70 -3.27 -2.88
N MET A 74 7.90 -4.26 -3.26
CA MET A 74 6.45 -4.21 -3.14
C MET A 74 5.93 -4.20 -1.69
N ALA A 75 6.70 -4.73 -0.74
CA ALA A 75 6.24 -4.97 0.63
C ALA A 75 5.76 -3.70 1.34
N ILE A 76 6.54 -2.62 1.29
CA ILE A 76 6.18 -1.36 1.97
C ILE A 76 4.92 -0.73 1.40
N TRP A 77 4.73 -0.84 0.08
CA TRP A 77 3.54 -0.33 -0.61
C TRP A 77 2.29 -1.12 -0.21
N LEU A 78 2.41 -2.44 -0.06
CA LEU A 78 1.33 -3.30 0.42
C LEU A 78 0.95 -2.96 1.86
N VAL A 79 1.92 -2.80 2.77
CA VAL A 79 1.66 -2.42 4.17
C VAL A 79 0.93 -1.09 4.25
N MET A 80 1.37 -0.07 3.50
CA MET A 80 0.70 1.23 3.46
C MET A 80 -0.72 1.12 2.89
N ALA A 81 -0.91 0.37 1.81
CA ALA A 81 -2.22 0.15 1.21
C ALA A 81 -3.18 -0.57 2.16
N ILE A 82 -2.70 -1.60 2.88
CA ILE A 82 -3.47 -2.32 3.89
C ILE A 82 -3.86 -1.37 5.03
N ALA A 83 -2.92 -0.55 5.53
CA ALA A 83 -3.20 0.43 6.57
C ALA A 83 -4.26 1.46 6.11
N ILE A 84 -4.13 2.01 4.90
CA ILE A 84 -5.11 2.94 4.31
C ILE A 84 -6.49 2.27 4.21
N ALA A 85 -6.55 1.03 3.71
CA ALA A 85 -7.80 0.29 3.61
C ALA A 85 -8.43 0.03 4.98
N ALA A 86 -7.64 -0.50 5.93
CA ALA A 86 -8.10 -0.84 7.27
C ALA A 86 -8.60 0.37 8.06
N LEU A 87 -7.96 1.53 7.90
CA LEU A 87 -8.34 2.78 8.57
C LEU A 87 -9.49 3.52 7.88
N SER A 88 -9.86 3.13 6.67
CA SER A 88 -10.97 3.74 5.94
C SER A 88 -12.31 3.45 6.62
N ARG A 89 -13.27 4.40 6.51
CA ARG A 89 -14.56 4.33 7.20
C ARG A 89 -15.57 3.36 6.58
N SER A 90 -15.41 3.04 5.31
CA SER A 90 -16.30 2.14 4.57
C SER A 90 -15.52 1.38 3.49
N PRO A 91 -16.05 0.25 3.00
CA PRO A 91 -15.37 -0.53 1.95
C PRO A 91 -15.20 0.26 0.65
N LEU A 92 -16.19 1.10 0.28
CA LEU A 92 -16.08 1.95 -0.90
C LEU A 92 -15.00 3.03 -0.73
N LYS A 93 -14.89 3.63 0.48
CA LYS A 93 -13.81 4.58 0.78
C LYS A 93 -12.45 3.89 0.79
N ALA A 94 -12.34 2.67 1.29
CA ALA A 94 -11.11 1.87 1.22
C ALA A 94 -10.68 1.66 -0.24
N ALA A 95 -11.61 1.25 -1.10
CA ALA A 95 -11.36 1.07 -2.53
C ALA A 95 -10.83 2.35 -3.19
N ILE A 96 -11.53 3.47 -2.98
CA ILE A 96 -11.14 4.77 -3.56
C ILE A 96 -9.79 5.23 -3.02
N ASN A 97 -9.57 5.15 -1.72
CA ASN A 97 -8.36 5.64 -1.08
C ASN A 97 -7.12 4.84 -1.51
N VAL A 98 -7.23 3.52 -1.60
CA VAL A 98 -6.12 2.66 -2.05
C VAL A 98 -5.84 2.89 -3.54
N PHE A 99 -6.89 3.06 -4.37
CA PHE A 99 -6.72 3.42 -5.77
C PHE A 99 -6.01 4.77 -5.95
N LEU A 100 -6.43 5.80 -5.20
CA LEU A 100 -5.80 7.12 -5.26
C LEU A 100 -4.35 7.09 -4.77
N PHE A 101 -4.05 6.30 -3.75
CA PHE A 101 -2.70 6.10 -3.26
C PHE A 101 -1.78 5.52 -4.34
N PHE A 102 -2.14 4.37 -4.91
CA PHE A 102 -1.35 3.74 -5.97
C PHE A 102 -1.34 4.57 -7.25
N GLY A 103 -2.46 5.18 -7.64
CA GLY A 103 -2.55 6.05 -8.80
C GLY A 103 -1.62 7.26 -8.69
N GLY A 104 -1.65 7.95 -7.55
CA GLY A 104 -0.74 9.06 -7.27
C GLY A 104 0.73 8.64 -7.31
N MET A 105 1.06 7.52 -6.68
CA MET A 105 2.41 6.96 -6.66
C MET A 105 2.89 6.58 -8.07
N CYS A 106 2.13 5.79 -8.81
CA CYS A 106 2.54 5.30 -10.14
C CYS A 106 2.71 6.43 -11.15
N ILE A 107 1.75 7.37 -11.18
CA ILE A 107 1.79 8.50 -12.12
C ILE A 107 2.99 9.39 -11.81
N SER A 108 3.20 9.75 -10.54
CA SER A 108 4.31 10.62 -10.16
C SER A 108 5.67 9.96 -10.40
N TYR A 109 5.82 8.69 -10.05
CA TYR A 109 7.04 7.92 -10.32
C TYR A 109 7.34 7.87 -11.83
N HIS A 110 6.34 7.59 -12.67
CA HIS A 110 6.50 7.54 -14.13
C HIS A 110 6.91 8.91 -14.69
N ILE A 111 6.18 9.97 -14.33
CA ILE A 111 6.49 11.34 -14.76
C ILE A 111 7.91 11.73 -14.36
N CYS A 112 8.29 11.47 -13.11
CA CYS A 112 9.65 11.75 -12.64
C CYS A 112 10.72 10.91 -13.38
N SER A 113 10.42 9.66 -13.73
CA SER A 113 11.34 8.82 -14.50
C SER A 113 11.63 9.41 -15.87
N VAL A 114 10.58 9.85 -16.58
CA VAL A 114 10.72 10.44 -17.91
C VAL A 114 11.41 11.81 -17.86
N ILE A 115 10.95 12.69 -16.94
CA ILE A 115 11.45 14.09 -16.87
C ILE A 115 12.88 14.15 -16.31
N LEU A 116 13.16 13.45 -15.20
CA LEU A 116 14.43 13.60 -14.48
C LEU A 116 15.55 12.73 -15.09
N LYS A 117 15.21 11.58 -15.64
CA LYS A 117 16.20 10.62 -16.13
C LYS A 117 16.12 10.34 -17.63
N GLY A 118 15.13 10.92 -18.33
CA GLY A 118 14.93 10.68 -19.77
C GLY A 118 14.69 9.20 -20.10
N PHE A 119 14.28 8.41 -19.11
CA PHE A 119 14.10 6.97 -19.23
C PHE A 119 12.63 6.60 -19.03
N ASP A 120 12.04 5.97 -20.05
CA ASP A 120 10.71 5.39 -19.94
C ASP A 120 10.83 3.98 -19.34
N PRO A 121 10.30 3.74 -18.12
CA PRO A 121 10.34 2.45 -17.46
C PRO A 121 9.46 1.37 -18.13
N GLY A 122 8.71 1.71 -19.19
CA GLY A 122 8.02 0.80 -20.10
C GLY A 122 7.26 -0.35 -19.43
N SER A 123 7.67 -1.58 -19.74
CA SER A 123 7.00 -2.80 -19.26
C SER A 123 6.96 -2.95 -17.74
N TYR A 124 7.94 -2.39 -17.02
CA TYR A 124 7.94 -2.41 -15.54
C TYR A 124 6.73 -1.66 -14.97
N MET A 125 6.40 -0.50 -15.53
CA MET A 125 5.25 0.29 -15.07
C MET A 125 3.90 -0.36 -15.39
N LEU A 126 3.82 -1.23 -16.41
CA LEU A 126 2.58 -1.96 -16.71
C LEU A 126 2.13 -2.84 -15.54
N ILE A 127 3.08 -3.48 -14.83
CA ILE A 127 2.78 -4.30 -13.65
C ILE A 127 2.16 -3.42 -12.56
N TRP A 128 2.74 -2.25 -12.29
CA TRP A 128 2.24 -1.32 -11.27
C TRP A 128 0.88 -0.72 -11.64
N TYR A 129 0.66 -0.38 -12.90
CA TYR A 129 -0.66 0.04 -13.38
C TYR A 129 -1.69 -1.09 -13.25
N GLY A 130 -1.31 -2.33 -13.55
CA GLY A 130 -2.16 -3.50 -13.31
C GLY A 130 -2.54 -3.65 -11.85
N ILE A 131 -1.58 -3.54 -10.92
CA ILE A 131 -1.81 -3.54 -9.47
C ILE A 131 -2.75 -2.39 -9.08
N THR A 132 -2.53 -1.19 -9.61
CA THR A 132 -3.39 -0.02 -9.37
C THR A 132 -4.83 -0.29 -9.78
N LEU A 133 -5.06 -0.91 -10.94
CA LEU A 133 -6.41 -1.24 -11.41
C LEU A 133 -7.12 -2.27 -10.53
N VAL A 134 -6.39 -3.24 -9.97
CA VAL A 134 -6.93 -4.27 -9.08
C VAL A 134 -7.05 -3.77 -7.63
N SER A 135 -6.31 -2.75 -7.26
CA SER A 135 -6.21 -2.25 -5.88
C SER A 135 -7.55 -1.88 -5.21
N PRO A 136 -8.60 -1.37 -5.91
CA PRO A 136 -9.90 -1.13 -5.29
C PRO A 136 -10.53 -2.39 -4.71
N LEU A 137 -10.42 -3.52 -5.42
CA LEU A 137 -10.93 -4.81 -4.98
C LEU A 137 -10.16 -5.30 -3.75
N LEU A 138 -8.82 -5.23 -3.79
CA LEU A 138 -7.96 -5.57 -2.68
C LEU A 138 -8.23 -4.68 -1.46
N GLY A 139 -8.47 -3.39 -1.66
CA GLY A 139 -8.84 -2.44 -0.61
C GLY A 139 -10.14 -2.81 0.10
N ILE A 140 -11.16 -3.29 -0.63
CA ILE A 140 -12.39 -3.80 -0.04
C ILE A 140 -12.11 -5.04 0.81
N ILE A 141 -11.34 -6.00 0.31
CA ILE A 141 -10.97 -7.23 1.01
C ILE A 141 -10.23 -6.88 2.32
N CYS A 142 -9.21 -6.04 2.26
CA CYS A 142 -8.46 -5.58 3.43
C CYS A 142 -9.33 -4.82 4.44
N TRP A 143 -10.35 -4.09 3.97
CA TRP A 143 -11.28 -3.41 4.85
C TRP A 143 -12.12 -4.41 5.67
N TYR A 144 -12.63 -5.47 5.04
CA TYR A 144 -13.38 -6.52 5.73
C TYR A 144 -12.50 -7.42 6.60
N ALA A 145 -11.24 -7.60 6.25
CA ALA A 145 -10.27 -8.36 7.03
C ALA A 145 -10.16 -7.82 8.47
N ARG A 146 -10.18 -6.50 8.66
CA ARG A 146 -10.19 -5.86 10.00
C ARG A 146 -11.51 -6.02 10.76
N GLY A 147 -12.44 -6.85 10.36
CA GLY A 147 -13.67 -7.12 11.08
C GLY A 147 -13.46 -8.03 12.30
N SER A 148 -14.50 -8.19 13.11
CA SER A 148 -14.49 -9.09 14.30
C SER A 148 -15.13 -10.46 14.03
N SER A 149 -15.45 -10.77 12.81
CA SER A 149 -16.14 -11.98 12.39
C SER A 149 -15.14 -13.10 12.04
N PRO A 150 -15.51 -14.39 12.14
CA PRO A 150 -14.67 -15.49 11.66
C PRO A 150 -14.27 -15.36 10.19
N VAL A 151 -15.11 -14.73 9.37
CA VAL A 151 -14.79 -14.44 7.96
C VAL A 151 -13.59 -13.48 7.85
N SER A 152 -13.46 -12.53 8.77
CA SER A 152 -12.31 -11.61 8.81
C SER A 152 -10.99 -12.37 9.01
N ILE A 153 -10.98 -13.36 9.89
CA ILE A 153 -9.80 -14.21 10.14
C ILE A 153 -9.39 -14.95 8.86
N ILE A 154 -10.37 -15.47 8.10
CA ILE A 154 -10.10 -16.15 6.82
C ILE A 154 -9.49 -15.17 5.81
N LEU A 155 -9.90 -13.90 5.82
CA LEU A 155 -9.36 -12.87 4.94
C LEU A 155 -7.96 -12.39 5.40
N ASP A 156 -7.68 -12.41 6.70
CA ASP A 156 -6.37 -12.03 7.26
C ASP A 156 -5.27 -13.04 6.92
N ILE A 157 -5.59 -14.32 6.87
CA ILE A 157 -4.60 -15.38 6.61
C ILE A 157 -3.80 -15.12 5.32
N PRO A 158 -4.41 -14.94 4.13
CA PRO A 158 -3.65 -14.67 2.90
C PRO A 158 -2.90 -13.33 2.96
N ILE A 159 -3.45 -12.30 3.60
CA ILE A 159 -2.80 -10.99 3.75
C ILE A 159 -1.51 -11.15 4.57
N LEU A 160 -1.59 -11.77 5.74
CA LEU A 160 -0.43 -12.02 6.60
C LEU A 160 0.57 -12.97 5.94
N THR A 161 0.10 -13.98 5.21
CA THR A 161 0.98 -14.89 4.47
C THR A 161 1.79 -14.14 3.43
N ILE A 162 1.16 -13.29 2.62
CA ILE A 162 1.86 -12.49 1.60
C ILE A 162 2.88 -11.56 2.27
N LEU A 163 2.50 -10.84 3.32
CA LEU A 163 3.42 -9.95 4.06
C LEU A 163 4.59 -10.73 4.64
N SER A 164 4.33 -11.90 5.24
CA SER A 164 5.39 -12.76 5.78
C SER A 164 6.35 -13.22 4.69
N CYS A 165 5.86 -13.61 3.53
CA CYS A 165 6.71 -14.00 2.39
C CYS A 165 7.64 -12.88 1.91
N TYR A 166 7.22 -11.61 2.05
CA TYR A 166 8.08 -10.47 1.73
C TYR A 166 9.09 -10.15 2.85
N CYS A 167 8.70 -10.29 4.11
CA CYS A 167 9.56 -9.96 5.26
C CYS A 167 10.64 -11.02 5.51
N PHE A 168 10.32 -12.29 5.24
CA PHE A 168 11.22 -13.40 5.52
C PHE A 168 11.83 -13.98 4.25
N SER A 169 13.09 -14.37 4.36
CA SER A 169 13.73 -15.27 3.41
C SER A 169 13.72 -16.69 3.99
N VAL A 170 12.95 -17.56 3.36
CA VAL A 170 12.74 -18.94 3.83
C VAL A 170 13.41 -19.90 2.85
N GLY A 171 14.38 -20.67 3.36
CA GLY A 171 14.97 -21.80 2.64
C GLY A 171 14.65 -23.12 3.37
N TRP A 172 15.04 -24.25 2.79
CA TRP A 172 14.78 -25.58 3.37
C TRP A 172 15.38 -25.77 4.77
N PHE A 173 16.47 -25.03 5.09
CA PHE A 173 17.20 -25.15 6.33
C PHE A 173 17.48 -23.81 7.02
N TYR A 174 16.92 -22.70 6.53
CA TYR A 174 17.14 -21.39 7.14
C TYR A 174 15.88 -20.51 7.07
N PHE A 175 15.80 -19.63 8.06
CA PHE A 175 14.77 -18.64 8.18
C PHE A 175 15.40 -17.39 8.79
N TYR A 176 15.33 -16.25 8.07
CA TYR A 176 15.83 -14.98 8.59
C TYR A 176 15.06 -13.79 7.99
N PHE A 177 15.09 -12.66 8.68
CA PHE A 177 14.55 -11.42 8.13
C PHE A 177 15.42 -10.92 6.99
N ARG A 178 14.80 -10.48 5.93
CA ARG A 178 15.46 -10.01 4.72
C ARG A 178 16.26 -8.74 4.94
N SER A 179 15.75 -7.83 5.80
CA SER A 179 16.46 -6.63 6.26
C SER A 179 15.93 -6.15 7.62
N ALA A 180 16.66 -5.23 8.28
CA ALA A 180 16.25 -4.64 9.55
C ALA A 180 14.88 -3.91 9.43
N LEU A 181 14.60 -3.29 8.30
CA LEU A 181 13.36 -2.57 8.06
C LEU A 181 12.17 -3.52 7.95
N TYR A 182 12.35 -4.71 7.35
CA TYR A 182 11.32 -5.75 7.31
C TYR A 182 11.02 -6.34 8.68
N THR A 183 12.00 -6.37 9.58
CA THR A 183 11.77 -6.73 10.98
C THR A 183 10.80 -5.75 11.64
N ILE A 184 10.99 -4.43 11.41
CA ILE A 184 10.12 -3.39 11.95
C ILE A 184 8.71 -3.44 11.32
N LEU A 185 8.61 -3.73 10.03
CA LEU A 185 7.31 -3.83 9.34
C LEU A 185 6.50 -5.05 9.78
N PHE A 186 7.15 -6.10 10.25
CA PHE A 186 6.52 -7.33 10.70
C PHE A 186 6.01 -7.24 12.15
N LEU A 187 6.66 -6.46 13.01
CA LEU A 187 6.30 -6.22 14.41
C LEU A 187 5.15 -5.22 14.56
#